data_9b54b4c57f61acee0421e4c6d027ee0a
#
_entry.id   9b54b4c57f61acee0421e4c6d027ee0a
#
_cell.length_a   1.000
_cell.length_b   1.000
_cell.length_c   1.000
_cell.angle_alpha   90.00
_cell.angle_beta   90.00
_cell.angle_gamma   90.00
#
_symmetry.space_group_name_H-M   'P 1'
#
loop_
_entity.id
_entity.type
_entity.pdbx_description
1 polymer ?
#
loop_
_entity_poly.entity_id
_entity_poly.type
_entity_poly.pdbx_seq_one_letter_code
_entity_poly.pdbx_strand_id
1 'polypeptide(L)'
;MEIDELRKKMLGEVQKRTSESLAARDRLLAHGVNALDELTKIINLVQTRRSEWFIEELKNPKDMEIEKRYSEEIDCLVKLQEALDSYIDSLAMELMPNACRLAPPKVAAKLLAHAGSLERLAKMPASTIQVIGAERALFKHLRKKTKPPKHGIIFQSPLINHAPKEERGRIARALAAKLALAFKLDAFGKRDFGDKLKTDLDRRLSSIHPTSESG
;
A
#
# COMPACT_ATOMS: atom_id res chain seq x y z
N MET A 1 6.55 27.67 -40.52
CA MET A 1 5.44 26.70 -40.74
C MET A 1 5.85 25.28 -40.31
N GLU A 2 6.96 24.75 -40.81
CA GLU A 2 7.42 23.39 -40.48
C GLU A 2 7.71 23.12 -38.97
N ILE A 3 8.34 24.09 -38.29
CA ILE A 3 8.73 23.97 -36.87
C ILE A 3 7.48 23.96 -35.97
N ASP A 4 6.47 24.76 -36.26
CA ASP A 4 5.23 24.80 -35.47
C ASP A 4 4.37 23.57 -35.68
N GLU A 5 4.35 23.00 -36.86
CA GLU A 5 3.69 21.70 -37.13
C GLU A 5 4.40 20.55 -36.43
N LEU A 6 5.73 20.52 -36.46
CA LEU A 6 6.53 19.54 -35.76
C LEU A 6 6.30 19.63 -34.24
N ARG A 7 6.30 20.82 -33.68
CA ARG A 7 6.03 21.08 -32.27
C ARG A 7 4.64 20.61 -31.86
N LYS A 8 3.62 20.91 -32.71
CA LYS A 8 2.23 20.47 -32.46
C LYS A 8 2.07 18.95 -32.49
N LYS A 9 2.76 18.29 -33.43
CA LYS A 9 2.82 16.83 -33.52
C LYS A 9 3.50 16.20 -32.33
N MET A 10 4.64 16.71 -31.91
CA MET A 10 5.35 16.25 -30.71
C MET A 10 4.51 16.44 -29.42
N LEU A 11 3.87 17.60 -29.26
CA LEU A 11 2.97 17.86 -28.14
C LEU A 11 1.79 16.88 -28.12
N GLY A 12 1.19 16.59 -29.28
CA GLY A 12 0.11 15.60 -29.40
C GLY A 12 0.56 14.18 -29.06
N GLU A 13 1.74 13.76 -29.49
CA GLU A 13 2.31 12.47 -29.11
C GLU A 13 2.63 12.38 -27.62
N VAL A 14 3.20 13.44 -27.05
CA VAL A 14 3.48 13.51 -25.60
C VAL A 14 2.18 13.43 -24.81
N GLN A 15 1.16 14.19 -25.18
CA GLN A 15 -0.16 14.15 -24.53
C GLN A 15 -0.78 12.76 -24.62
N LYS A 16 -0.73 12.11 -25.80
CA LYS A 16 -1.25 10.75 -26.00
C LYS A 16 -0.53 9.73 -25.12
N ARG A 17 0.81 9.73 -25.15
CA ARG A 17 1.63 8.85 -24.30
C ARG A 17 1.42 9.10 -22.81
N THR A 18 1.23 10.36 -22.42
CA THR A 18 0.94 10.71 -21.02
C THR A 18 -0.44 10.20 -20.61
N SER A 19 -1.48 10.35 -21.45
CA SER A 19 -2.82 9.85 -21.16
C SER A 19 -2.88 8.33 -21.12
N GLU A 20 -2.24 7.62 -22.05
CA GLU A 20 -2.12 6.17 -22.04
C GLU A 20 -1.36 5.67 -20.80
N SER A 21 -0.32 6.39 -20.42
CA SER A 21 0.48 6.10 -19.22
C SER A 21 -0.27 6.35 -17.93
N LEU A 22 -1.12 7.38 -17.87
CA LEU A 22 -1.99 7.67 -16.72
C LEU A 22 -3.16 6.71 -16.61
N ALA A 23 -3.64 6.19 -17.75
CA ALA A 23 -4.71 5.18 -17.81
C ALA A 23 -4.22 3.76 -17.50
N ALA A 24 -2.93 3.54 -17.32
CA ALA A 24 -2.40 2.24 -16.93
C ALA A 24 -2.94 1.85 -15.55
N ARG A 25 -3.51 0.63 -15.44
CA ARG A 25 -4.24 0.16 -14.24
C ARG A 25 -3.38 0.13 -12.98
N ASP A 26 -2.08 -0.10 -13.10
CA ASP A 26 -1.13 -0.05 -11.98
C ASP A 26 -0.97 1.38 -11.42
N ARG A 27 -1.05 2.39 -12.28
CA ARG A 27 -1.05 3.80 -11.84
C ARG A 27 -2.37 4.19 -11.19
N LEU A 28 -3.50 3.71 -11.73
CA LEU A 28 -4.80 3.90 -11.06
C LEU A 28 -4.78 3.34 -9.65
N LEU A 29 -4.20 2.15 -9.47
CA LEU A 29 -4.05 1.55 -8.15
C LEU A 29 -3.17 2.41 -7.24
N ALA A 30 -2.03 2.91 -7.74
CA ALA A 30 -1.14 3.79 -6.97
C ALA A 30 -1.83 5.10 -6.56
N HIS A 31 -2.58 5.73 -7.46
CA HIS A 31 -3.37 6.92 -7.16
C HIS A 31 -4.49 6.64 -6.16
N GLY A 32 -5.18 5.51 -6.30
CA GLY A 32 -6.21 5.07 -5.35
C GLY A 32 -5.66 4.92 -3.93
N VAL A 33 -4.50 4.29 -3.78
CA VAL A 33 -3.83 4.15 -2.47
C VAL A 33 -3.46 5.51 -1.87
N ASN A 34 -2.90 6.42 -2.66
CA ASN A 34 -2.56 7.76 -2.18
C ASN A 34 -3.82 8.54 -1.77
N ALA A 35 -4.89 8.47 -2.59
CA ALA A 35 -6.17 9.09 -2.27
C ALA A 35 -6.78 8.53 -0.98
N LEU A 36 -6.69 7.21 -0.74
CA LEU A 36 -7.15 6.57 0.49
C LEU A 36 -6.37 7.05 1.72
N ASP A 37 -5.04 7.15 1.61
CA ASP A 37 -4.20 7.64 2.70
C ASP A 37 -4.47 9.13 3.01
N GLU A 38 -4.75 9.95 1.99
CA GLU A 38 -5.13 11.36 2.15
C GLU A 38 -6.53 11.49 2.76
N LEU A 39 -7.51 10.73 2.25
CA LEU A 39 -8.87 10.71 2.77
C LEU A 39 -8.91 10.30 4.25
N THR A 40 -8.11 9.30 4.63
CA THR A 40 -7.97 8.87 6.02
C THR A 40 -7.46 10.02 6.92
N LYS A 41 -6.50 10.81 6.45
CA LYS A 41 -6.01 11.99 7.19
C LYS A 41 -7.08 13.07 7.32
N ILE A 42 -7.85 13.31 6.26
CA ILE A 42 -8.95 14.28 6.26
C ILE A 42 -10.03 13.86 7.25
N ILE A 43 -10.48 12.60 7.21
CA ILE A 43 -11.47 12.07 8.14
C ILE A 43 -11.01 12.24 9.59
N ASN A 44 -9.77 11.84 9.90
CA ASN A 44 -9.21 11.98 11.25
C ASN A 44 -9.15 13.45 11.68
N LEU A 45 -8.76 14.37 10.80
CA LEU A 45 -8.72 15.79 11.07
C LEU A 45 -10.11 16.34 11.35
N VAL A 46 -11.09 16.01 10.52
CA VAL A 46 -12.47 16.49 10.65
C VAL A 46 -13.11 15.94 11.92
N GLN A 47 -12.90 14.66 12.25
CA GLN A 47 -13.37 14.04 13.50
C GLN A 47 -12.75 14.69 14.73
N THR A 48 -11.44 14.99 14.69
CA THR A 48 -10.75 15.69 15.79
C THR A 48 -11.33 17.09 15.98
N ARG A 49 -11.53 17.84 14.89
CA ARG A 49 -12.13 19.19 14.98
C ARG A 49 -13.56 19.15 15.49
N ARG A 50 -14.35 18.16 15.06
CA ARG A 50 -15.69 17.95 15.59
C ARG A 50 -15.66 17.73 17.11
N SER A 51 -14.79 16.85 17.60
CA SER A 51 -14.68 16.57 19.03
C SER A 51 -14.17 17.76 19.86
N GLU A 52 -13.30 18.59 19.29
CA GLU A 52 -12.82 19.82 19.93
C GLU A 52 -13.91 20.90 20.00
N TRP A 53 -14.77 20.98 18.99
CA TRP A 53 -15.78 22.04 18.88
C TRP A 53 -17.03 21.72 19.68
N PHE A 54 -17.46 20.44 19.71
CA PHE A 54 -18.70 20.01 20.38
C PHE A 54 -18.41 19.24 21.68
N ILE A 55 -17.61 19.84 22.58
CA ILE A 55 -17.26 19.25 23.87
C ILE A 55 -18.41 19.34 24.87
N GLU A 56 -19.22 20.42 24.81
CA GLU A 56 -20.34 20.70 25.73
C GLU A 56 -21.68 20.28 25.11
N GLU A 57 -22.66 20.00 25.98
CA GLU A 57 -24.03 19.68 25.56
C GLU A 57 -24.65 20.85 24.80
N LEU A 58 -24.93 20.67 23.52
CA LEU A 58 -25.46 21.71 22.66
C LEU A 58 -26.92 21.99 23.03
N LYS A 59 -27.20 23.22 23.51
CA LYS A 59 -28.54 23.67 23.89
C LYS A 59 -29.22 24.54 22.82
N ASN A 60 -28.42 25.10 21.92
CA ASN A 60 -28.91 25.96 20.85
C ASN A 60 -29.30 25.14 19.61
N PRO A 61 -30.54 25.27 19.07
CA PRO A 61 -30.96 24.54 17.91
C PRO A 61 -30.07 24.73 16.65
N LYS A 62 -29.48 25.92 16.47
CA LYS A 62 -28.58 26.20 15.36
C LYS A 62 -27.26 25.42 15.48
N ASP A 63 -26.73 25.30 16.69
CA ASP A 63 -25.48 24.56 16.92
C ASP A 63 -25.72 23.07 16.76
N MET A 64 -26.89 22.56 17.17
CA MET A 64 -27.30 21.17 16.92
C MET A 64 -27.44 20.86 15.42
N GLU A 65 -27.99 21.80 14.61
CA GLU A 65 -28.11 21.64 13.16
C GLU A 65 -26.73 21.56 12.50
N ILE A 66 -25.80 22.42 12.89
CA ILE A 66 -24.42 22.39 12.38
C ILE A 66 -23.70 21.09 12.76
N GLU A 67 -23.83 20.65 14.02
CA GLU A 67 -23.27 19.39 14.49
C GLU A 67 -23.80 18.19 13.70
N LYS A 68 -25.11 18.15 13.45
CA LYS A 68 -25.75 17.11 12.65
C LYS A 68 -25.18 17.07 11.24
N ARG A 69 -25.08 18.20 10.55
CA ARG A 69 -24.48 18.29 9.22
C ARG A 69 -23.03 17.82 9.21
N TYR A 70 -22.27 18.21 10.24
CA TYR A 70 -20.86 17.80 10.38
C TYR A 70 -20.74 16.27 10.50
N SER A 71 -21.65 15.64 11.24
CA SER A 71 -21.70 14.19 11.39
C SER A 71 -22.10 13.50 10.09
N GLU A 72 -23.10 14.01 9.39
CA GLU A 72 -23.57 13.47 8.09
C GLU A 72 -22.47 13.50 7.04
N GLU A 73 -21.67 14.59 6.98
CA GLU A 73 -20.54 14.68 6.05
C GLU A 73 -19.39 13.73 6.42
N ILE A 74 -19.10 13.55 7.71
CA ILE A 74 -18.12 12.55 8.15
C ILE A 74 -18.57 11.15 7.73
N ASP A 75 -19.83 10.79 7.91
CA ASP A 75 -20.37 9.50 7.50
C ASP A 75 -20.28 9.30 5.99
N CYS A 76 -20.48 10.35 5.20
CA CYS A 76 -20.30 10.34 3.76
C CYS A 76 -18.82 10.06 3.37
N LEU A 77 -17.89 10.73 4.02
CA LEU A 77 -16.44 10.50 3.80
C LEU A 77 -16.01 9.08 4.20
N VAL A 78 -16.57 8.54 5.29
CA VAL A 78 -16.29 7.16 5.73
C VAL A 78 -16.81 6.15 4.70
N LYS A 79 -18.02 6.33 4.17
CA LYS A 79 -18.56 5.48 3.11
C LYS A 79 -17.72 5.54 1.84
N LEU A 80 -17.23 6.72 1.48
CA LEU A 80 -16.30 6.87 0.34
C LEU A 80 -14.98 6.14 0.60
N GLN A 81 -14.46 6.21 1.84
CA GLN A 81 -13.26 5.48 2.24
C GLN A 81 -13.43 3.97 2.10
N GLU A 82 -14.55 3.41 2.56
CA GLU A 82 -14.86 1.98 2.44
C GLU A 82 -15.00 1.54 0.98
N ALA A 83 -15.67 2.34 0.15
CA ALA A 83 -15.82 2.07 -1.27
C ALA A 83 -14.45 2.08 -1.99
N LEU A 84 -13.61 3.07 -1.70
CA LEU A 84 -12.27 3.17 -2.27
C LEU A 84 -11.37 2.01 -1.81
N ASP A 85 -11.50 1.60 -0.57
CA ASP A 85 -10.79 0.47 0.02
C ASP A 85 -11.11 -0.84 -0.70
N SER A 86 -12.41 -1.12 -0.88
CA SER A 86 -12.88 -2.29 -1.62
C SER A 86 -12.45 -2.27 -3.09
N TYR A 87 -12.43 -1.10 -3.71
CA TYR A 87 -11.93 -0.91 -5.08
C TYR A 87 -10.43 -1.22 -5.18
N ILE A 88 -9.63 -0.72 -4.24
CA ILE A 88 -8.18 -0.97 -4.17
C ILE A 88 -7.91 -2.46 -4.02
N ASP A 89 -8.62 -3.14 -3.12
CA ASP A 89 -8.44 -4.57 -2.89
C ASP A 89 -8.78 -5.39 -4.15
N SER A 90 -9.89 -5.09 -4.82
CA SER A 90 -10.28 -5.78 -6.06
C SER A 90 -9.29 -5.56 -7.20
N LEU A 91 -8.83 -4.32 -7.37
CA LEU A 91 -7.85 -3.98 -8.40
C LEU A 91 -6.46 -4.58 -8.12
N ALA A 92 -6.06 -4.64 -6.85
CA ALA A 92 -4.82 -5.29 -6.45
C ALA A 92 -4.85 -6.80 -6.71
N MET A 93 -5.97 -7.48 -6.43
CA MET A 93 -6.14 -8.90 -6.72
C MET A 93 -6.14 -9.19 -8.23
N GLU A 94 -6.67 -8.29 -9.05
CA GLU A 94 -6.63 -8.42 -10.50
C GLU A 94 -5.20 -8.25 -11.05
N LEU A 95 -4.46 -7.24 -10.58
CA LEU A 95 -3.13 -6.90 -11.10
C LEU A 95 -2.02 -7.79 -10.55
N MET A 96 -2.14 -8.22 -9.30
CA MET A 96 -1.09 -8.91 -8.56
C MET A 96 -1.61 -10.17 -7.83
N PRO A 97 -2.23 -11.13 -8.55
CA PRO A 97 -2.85 -12.29 -7.93
C PRO A 97 -1.86 -13.15 -7.13
N ASN A 98 -0.63 -13.33 -7.62
CA ASN A 98 0.39 -14.09 -6.90
C ASN A 98 0.84 -13.39 -5.62
N ALA A 99 1.04 -12.07 -5.65
CA ALA A 99 1.42 -11.30 -4.47
C ALA A 99 0.30 -11.27 -3.41
N CYS A 100 -0.95 -11.15 -3.83
CA CYS A 100 -2.12 -11.16 -2.95
C CYS A 100 -2.36 -12.51 -2.24
N ARG A 101 -1.80 -13.61 -2.74
CA ARG A 101 -1.78 -14.91 -2.03
C ARG A 101 -0.80 -14.93 -0.86
N LEU A 102 0.23 -14.09 -0.88
CA LEU A 102 1.29 -14.03 0.14
C LEU A 102 1.05 -12.95 1.20
N ALA A 103 0.44 -11.84 0.81
CA ALA A 103 0.17 -10.70 1.67
C ALA A 103 -1.21 -10.11 1.38
N PRO A 104 -1.85 -9.40 2.33
CA PRO A 104 -3.10 -8.71 2.08
C PRO A 104 -3.02 -7.80 0.85
N PRO A 105 -4.09 -7.70 0.02
CA PRO A 105 -4.12 -6.87 -1.17
C PRO A 105 -3.69 -5.42 -0.92
N LYS A 106 -4.12 -4.83 0.20
CA LYS A 106 -3.68 -3.50 0.66
C LYS A 106 -2.18 -3.36 0.79
N VAL A 107 -1.50 -4.38 1.31
CA VAL A 107 -0.03 -4.35 1.47
C VAL A 107 0.64 -4.39 0.10
N ALA A 108 0.17 -5.25 -0.80
CA ALA A 108 0.66 -5.32 -2.17
C ALA A 108 0.43 -4.00 -2.93
N ALA A 109 -0.77 -3.41 -2.79
CA ALA A 109 -1.13 -2.12 -3.38
C ALA A 109 -0.23 -0.96 -2.87
N LYS A 110 0.03 -0.89 -1.56
CA LYS A 110 0.93 0.11 -0.97
C LYS A 110 2.37 -0.05 -1.46
N LEU A 111 2.87 -1.28 -1.61
CA LEU A 111 4.19 -1.52 -2.18
C LEU A 111 4.26 -1.04 -3.63
N LEU A 112 3.21 -1.30 -4.43
CA LEU A 112 3.11 -0.81 -5.80
C LEU A 112 3.07 0.71 -5.86
N ALA A 113 2.28 1.37 -5.02
CA ALA A 113 2.18 2.83 -4.95
C ALA A 113 3.53 3.48 -4.65
N HIS A 114 4.30 2.92 -3.72
CA HIS A 114 5.66 3.38 -3.43
C HIS A 114 6.66 3.14 -4.58
N ALA A 115 6.51 2.06 -5.32
CA ALA A 115 7.35 1.76 -6.49
C ALA A 115 6.98 2.61 -7.70
N GLY A 116 5.72 3.04 -7.80
CA GLY A 116 5.15 3.85 -8.88
C GLY A 116 4.65 3.05 -10.09
N SER A 117 5.08 1.79 -10.27
CA SER A 117 4.55 0.86 -11.26
C SER A 117 4.86 -0.59 -10.90
N LEU A 118 4.06 -1.52 -11.44
CA LEU A 118 4.26 -2.96 -11.22
C LEU A 118 5.59 -3.44 -11.82
N GLU A 119 5.97 -2.91 -12.98
CA GLU A 119 7.25 -3.24 -13.63
C GLU A 119 8.46 -2.84 -12.76
N ARG A 120 8.43 -1.63 -12.19
CA ARG A 120 9.50 -1.17 -11.28
C ARG A 120 9.54 -2.01 -10.01
N LEU A 121 8.38 -2.33 -9.43
CA LEU A 121 8.28 -3.16 -8.23
C LEU A 121 8.86 -4.57 -8.48
N ALA A 122 8.55 -5.17 -9.64
CA ALA A 122 9.06 -6.48 -10.05
C ALA A 122 10.60 -6.51 -10.25
N LYS A 123 11.21 -5.38 -10.61
CA LYS A 123 12.67 -5.24 -10.77
C LYS A 123 13.39 -4.99 -9.43
N MET A 124 12.66 -4.68 -8.36
CA MET A 124 13.28 -4.40 -7.05
C MET A 124 13.80 -5.69 -6.38
N PRO A 125 14.98 -5.64 -5.76
CA PRO A 125 15.46 -6.74 -4.95
C PRO A 125 14.65 -6.91 -3.67
N ALA A 126 14.58 -8.13 -3.15
CA ALA A 126 13.84 -8.46 -1.92
C ALA A 126 14.24 -7.59 -0.71
N SER A 127 15.51 -7.20 -0.63
CA SER A 127 16.01 -6.31 0.43
C SER A 127 15.37 -4.92 0.38
N THR A 128 15.09 -4.39 -0.80
CA THR A 128 14.39 -3.12 -0.99
C THR A 128 12.91 -3.28 -0.62
N ILE A 129 12.25 -4.36 -1.11
CA ILE A 129 10.84 -4.66 -0.78
C ILE A 129 10.67 -4.82 0.74
N GLN A 130 11.67 -5.39 1.44
CA GLN A 130 11.63 -5.54 2.89
C GLN A 130 11.52 -4.21 3.64
N VAL A 131 12.19 -3.16 3.17
CA VAL A 131 12.34 -1.89 3.90
C VAL A 131 11.62 -0.70 3.24
N ILE A 132 10.97 -0.89 2.11
CA ILE A 132 10.18 0.14 1.43
C ILE A 132 9.14 0.72 2.40
N GLY A 133 8.99 2.05 2.43
CA GLY A 133 8.17 2.78 3.41
C GLY A 133 8.88 3.05 4.74
N ALA A 134 10.14 2.59 4.93
CA ALA A 134 10.96 2.91 6.08
C ALA A 134 12.18 3.78 5.72
N GLU A 135 12.05 4.61 4.68
CA GLU A 135 13.14 5.41 4.11
C GLU A 135 13.79 6.33 5.16
N ARG A 136 12.97 6.98 5.98
CA ARG A 136 13.46 7.86 7.06
C ARG A 136 14.36 7.12 8.06
N ALA A 137 13.96 5.90 8.44
CA ALA A 137 14.73 5.06 9.36
C ALA A 137 16.02 4.55 8.69
N LEU A 138 15.94 4.19 7.39
CA LEU A 138 17.09 3.77 6.60
C LEU A 138 18.10 4.92 6.43
N PHE A 139 17.66 6.12 6.09
CA PHE A 139 18.55 7.31 6.02
C PHE A 139 19.16 7.67 7.37
N LYS A 140 18.39 7.52 8.47
CA LYS A 140 18.92 7.73 9.82
C LYS A 140 20.02 6.70 10.15
N HIS A 141 19.82 5.43 9.76
CA HIS A 141 20.83 4.38 9.90
C HIS A 141 22.11 4.74 9.14
N LEU A 142 21.99 5.11 7.86
CA LEU A 142 23.15 5.45 7.02
C LEU A 142 23.94 6.66 7.55
N ARG A 143 23.25 7.67 8.08
CA ARG A 143 23.86 8.92 8.57
C ARG A 143 24.42 8.78 10.00
N LYS A 144 23.70 8.09 10.88
CA LYS A 144 23.99 8.07 12.34
C LYS A 144 24.39 6.70 12.85
N LYS A 145 24.61 5.70 11.97
CA LYS A 145 24.96 4.30 12.33
C LYS A 145 23.99 3.68 13.36
N THR A 146 22.72 4.13 13.38
CA THR A 146 21.67 3.52 14.22
C THR A 146 21.34 2.13 13.69
N LYS A 147 20.59 1.30 14.46
CA LYS A 147 20.16 -0.01 13.98
C LYS A 147 19.33 0.13 12.69
N PRO A 148 19.59 -0.69 11.65
CA PRO A 148 18.82 -0.65 10.41
C PRO A 148 17.35 -1.03 10.63
N PRO A 149 16.40 -0.51 9.81
CA PRO A 149 15.02 -0.94 9.89
C PRO A 149 14.90 -2.43 9.53
N LYS A 150 14.11 -3.18 10.31
CA LYS A 150 13.89 -4.61 10.09
C LYS A 150 12.82 -4.85 9.00
N HIS A 151 11.91 -3.93 8.82
CA HIS A 151 10.77 -3.99 7.89
C HIS A 151 10.23 -2.57 7.62
N GLY A 152 9.54 -2.42 6.49
CA GLY A 152 8.79 -1.22 6.10
C GLY A 152 7.29 -1.50 6.05
N ILE A 153 6.64 -1.20 4.91
CA ILE A 153 5.19 -1.41 4.67
C ILE A 153 4.76 -2.85 4.92
N ILE A 154 5.62 -3.83 4.61
CA ILE A 154 5.32 -5.25 4.80
C ILE A 154 4.99 -5.61 6.26
N PHE A 155 5.33 -4.74 7.24
CA PHE A 155 4.93 -4.90 8.64
C PHE A 155 3.41 -4.93 8.85
N GLN A 156 2.65 -4.33 7.93
CA GLN A 156 1.19 -4.36 7.98
C GLN A 156 0.61 -5.76 7.67
N SER A 157 1.44 -6.68 7.16
CA SER A 157 1.04 -8.09 7.01
C SER A 157 0.87 -8.75 8.39
N PRO A 158 -0.25 -9.47 8.63
CA PRO A 158 -0.48 -10.22 9.86
C PRO A 158 0.66 -11.18 10.21
N LEU A 159 1.30 -11.78 9.20
CA LEU A 159 2.45 -12.67 9.36
C LEU A 159 3.61 -12.04 10.14
N ILE A 160 3.81 -10.74 10.01
CA ILE A 160 4.91 -10.03 10.69
C ILE A 160 4.40 -9.32 11.94
N ASN A 161 3.23 -8.71 11.86
CA ASN A 161 2.69 -7.91 12.96
C ASN A 161 2.38 -8.75 14.20
N HIS A 162 1.78 -9.93 14.02
CA HIS A 162 1.45 -10.84 15.12
C HIS A 162 2.65 -11.65 15.62
N ALA A 163 3.76 -11.68 14.88
CA ALA A 163 4.94 -12.44 15.26
C ALA A 163 5.70 -11.81 16.44
N PRO A 164 6.42 -12.62 17.23
CA PRO A 164 7.34 -12.14 18.29
C PRO A 164 8.36 -11.15 17.72
N LYS A 165 8.69 -10.13 18.50
CA LYS A 165 9.56 -9.01 18.08
C LYS A 165 10.95 -9.46 17.58
N GLU A 166 11.46 -10.55 18.14
CA GLU A 166 12.75 -11.15 17.79
C GLU A 166 12.75 -11.75 16.38
N GLU A 167 11.60 -12.30 15.96
CA GLU A 167 11.45 -13.05 14.72
C GLU A 167 10.97 -12.21 13.56
N ARG A 168 10.35 -11.06 13.81
CA ARG A 168 9.79 -10.14 12.78
C ARG A 168 10.77 -9.88 11.64
N GLY A 169 12.06 -9.72 11.94
CA GLY A 169 13.08 -9.48 10.92
C GLY A 169 13.37 -10.69 10.03
N ARG A 170 13.32 -11.92 10.58
CA ARG A 170 13.48 -13.17 9.82
C ARG A 170 12.27 -13.43 8.93
N ILE A 171 11.06 -13.26 9.49
CA ILE A 171 9.79 -13.40 8.78
C ILE A 171 9.68 -12.35 7.67
N ALA A 172 9.99 -11.09 7.95
CA ALA A 172 10.00 -10.02 6.96
C ALA A 172 10.92 -10.32 5.77
N ARG A 173 12.09 -10.87 6.02
CA ARG A 173 13.02 -11.28 4.95
C ARG A 173 12.48 -12.44 4.13
N ALA A 174 11.86 -13.44 4.77
CA ALA A 174 11.24 -14.57 4.08
C ALA A 174 10.07 -14.11 3.21
N LEU A 175 9.17 -13.29 3.75
CA LEU A 175 8.04 -12.72 3.02
C LEU A 175 8.50 -11.85 1.84
N ALA A 176 9.45 -10.95 2.07
CA ALA A 176 9.97 -10.07 1.01
C ALA A 176 10.61 -10.86 -0.14
N ALA A 177 11.33 -11.95 0.16
CA ALA A 177 11.91 -12.81 -0.87
C ALA A 177 10.83 -13.48 -1.75
N LYS A 178 9.73 -13.94 -1.14
CA LYS A 178 8.61 -14.54 -1.90
C LYS A 178 7.80 -13.49 -2.64
N LEU A 179 7.57 -12.31 -2.05
CA LEU A 179 6.92 -11.18 -2.72
C LEU A 179 7.71 -10.71 -3.95
N ALA A 180 9.05 -10.66 -3.88
CA ALA A 180 9.89 -10.32 -5.03
C ALA A 180 9.69 -11.27 -6.21
N LEU A 181 9.50 -12.57 -5.94
CA LEU A 181 9.18 -13.56 -6.98
C LEU A 181 7.74 -13.39 -7.48
N ALA A 182 6.78 -13.19 -6.58
CA ALA A 182 5.39 -12.99 -6.92
C ALA A 182 5.20 -11.78 -7.85
N PHE A 183 5.78 -10.61 -7.53
CA PHE A 183 5.72 -9.42 -8.38
C PHE A 183 6.35 -9.65 -9.77
N LYS A 184 7.42 -10.43 -9.87
CA LYS A 184 7.99 -10.81 -11.19
C LYS A 184 7.03 -11.66 -11.99
N LEU A 185 6.35 -12.61 -11.36
CA LEU A 185 5.35 -13.46 -12.01
C LEU A 185 4.12 -12.64 -12.43
N ASP A 186 3.66 -11.72 -11.60
CA ASP A 186 2.52 -10.83 -11.90
C ASP A 186 2.85 -9.86 -13.04
N ALA A 187 4.08 -9.31 -13.08
CA ALA A 187 4.49 -8.36 -14.12
C ALA A 187 4.81 -9.02 -15.46
N PHE A 188 5.50 -10.15 -15.45
CA PHE A 188 6.12 -10.71 -16.66
C PHE A 188 5.68 -12.15 -16.98
N GLY A 189 5.27 -12.91 -15.97
CA GLY A 189 5.05 -14.35 -16.12
C GLY A 189 3.63 -14.74 -16.54
N LYS A 190 2.63 -13.97 -16.18
CA LYS A 190 1.18 -14.25 -16.35
C LYS A 190 0.77 -15.68 -15.94
N ARG A 191 1.50 -16.30 -15.02
CA ARG A 191 1.28 -17.65 -14.52
C ARG A 191 0.88 -17.59 -13.06
N ASP A 192 -0.08 -18.42 -12.68
CA ASP A 192 -0.50 -18.57 -11.26
C ASP A 192 0.44 -19.57 -10.56
N PHE A 193 1.32 -19.04 -9.73
CA PHE A 193 2.21 -19.78 -8.84
C PHE A 193 2.00 -19.36 -7.38
N GLY A 194 0.98 -18.60 -7.09
CA GLY A 194 0.74 -18.02 -5.77
C GLY A 194 0.68 -19.08 -4.67
N ASP A 195 -0.02 -20.19 -4.89
CA ASP A 195 -0.17 -21.26 -3.90
C ASP A 195 1.16 -21.99 -3.64
N LYS A 196 1.97 -22.22 -4.67
CA LYS A 196 3.30 -22.81 -4.50
C LYS A 196 4.23 -21.88 -3.70
N LEU A 197 4.20 -20.58 -4.03
CA LEU A 197 4.99 -19.59 -3.28
C LEU A 197 4.54 -19.50 -1.82
N LYS A 198 3.23 -19.61 -1.56
CA LYS A 198 2.66 -19.62 -0.21
C LYS A 198 3.11 -20.86 0.57
N THR A 199 2.99 -22.05 -0.01
CA THR A 199 3.46 -23.29 0.61
C THR A 199 4.95 -23.24 0.96
N ASP A 200 5.77 -22.71 0.05
CA ASP A 200 7.20 -22.51 0.31
C ASP A 200 7.48 -21.47 1.40
N LEU A 201 6.66 -20.41 1.48
CA LEU A 201 6.74 -19.44 2.56
C LEU A 201 6.39 -20.08 3.90
N ASP A 202 5.27 -20.81 3.97
CA ASP A 202 4.80 -21.47 5.17
C ASP A 202 5.83 -22.49 5.71
N ARG A 203 6.45 -23.28 4.82
CA ARG A 203 7.57 -24.16 5.18
C ARG A 203 8.75 -23.39 5.78
N ARG A 204 9.07 -22.22 5.23
CA ARG A 204 10.12 -21.36 5.76
C ARG A 204 9.75 -20.75 7.11
N LEU A 205 8.50 -20.36 7.28
CA LEU A 205 8.00 -19.82 8.56
C LEU A 205 8.02 -20.88 9.66
N SER A 206 7.62 -22.12 9.38
CA SER A 206 7.71 -23.26 10.33
C SER A 206 9.15 -23.51 10.79
N SER A 207 10.15 -23.27 9.92
CA SER A 207 11.56 -23.36 10.33
C SER A 207 12.05 -22.18 11.18
N ILE A 208 11.31 -21.09 11.22
CA ILE A 208 11.60 -19.91 12.06
C ILE A 208 10.90 -20.02 13.41
N HIS A 209 9.68 -20.54 13.42
CA HIS A 209 8.92 -20.96 14.61
C HIS A 209 8.95 -22.49 14.68
N PRO A 210 9.92 -23.14 15.27
CA PRO A 210 9.76 -24.52 15.63
C PRO A 210 8.63 -24.55 16.66
N THR A 211 7.45 -25.02 16.25
CA THR A 211 6.39 -25.39 17.20
C THR A 211 7.03 -26.29 18.23
N SER A 212 7.02 -25.88 19.48
CA SER A 212 7.34 -26.71 20.63
C SER A 212 6.21 -27.73 20.82
N GLU A 213 6.08 -28.66 19.88
CA GLU A 213 5.33 -29.90 20.01
C GLU A 213 6.35 -31.01 20.20
N SER A 214 6.84 -31.12 21.39
CA SER A 214 7.39 -32.36 22.00
C SER A 214 7.71 -32.09 23.46
N GLY A 215 6.78 -32.32 24.32
CA GLY A 215 6.92 -32.38 25.75
C GLY A 215 5.64 -32.89 26.37
#